data_9c07f3c8a18f3460d864537caa1e9e77
#
_entry.id   9c07f3c8a18f3460d864537caa1e9e77
#
_cell.length_a   1.000
_cell.length_b   1.000
_cell.length_c   1.000
_cell.angle_alpha   90.00
_cell.angle_beta   90.00
_cell.angle_gamma   90.00
#
_symmetry.space_group_name_H-M   'P 1'
#
loop_
_entity.id
_entity.type
_entity.pdbx_description
1 polymer ?
#
loop_
_entity_poly.entity_id
_entity_poly.type
_entity_poly.pdbx_seq_one_letter_code
_entity_poly.pdbx_strand_id
1 'polypeptide(L)'
;MQLTPGEHAMTTRRATAPNDKALGAFLAAKRNIDHMLARIQTLSDDHFDTDPDAVHWGDVGTLSHYSSLLRQITDTAFNEGEHAA
;
A
#
# COMPACT_ATOMS: atom_id res chain seq x y z
N MET A 1 -10.31 -33.47 5.87
CA MET A 1 -10.05 -33.20 6.57
C MET A 1 -9.82 -32.67 6.66
N GLN A 2 -9.94 -32.68 6.44
CA GLN A 2 -9.61 -32.28 7.03
C GLN A 2 -9.20 -31.78 7.12
N LEU A 3 -9.36 -32.31 6.67
CA LEU A 3 -8.87 -31.99 7.31
C LEU A 3 -8.50 -31.67 7.53
N THR A 4 -8.61 -31.97 7.21
CA THR A 4 -8.18 -31.71 8.00
C THR A 4 -7.86 -31.30 8.26
N PRO A 5 -7.91 -31.60 8.11
CA PRO A 5 -7.50 -31.26 8.85
C PRO A 5 -7.13 -30.70 9.03
N GLY A 6 -7.10 -30.94 8.85
CA GLY A 6 -6.62 -30.58 9.57
C GLY A 6 -6.40 -30.01 9.54
N GLU A 7 -6.44 -30.28 9.40
CA GLU A 7 -6.13 -29.85 10.00
C GLU A 7 -6.05 -29.16 10.12
N HIS A 8 -6.20 -29.45 10.06
CA HIS A 8 -5.99 -28.88 10.88
C HIS A 8 -5.71 -28.35 11.25
N ALA A 9 -5.70 -28.72 11.04
CA ALA A 9 -5.31 -28.38 11.89
C ALA A 9 -4.85 -28.01 12.30
N MET A 10 -4.84 -28.16 12.44
CA MET A 10 -4.37 -27.83 13.22
C MET A 10 -4.08 -27.36 13.78
N THR A 11 -4.23 -27.45 13.75
CA THR A 11 -3.82 -27.04 14.63
C THR A 11 -3.59 -26.64 15.33
N THR A 12 -3.72 -26.83 15.45
CA THR A 12 -3.33 -26.46 16.18
C THR A 12 -3.09 -25.93 16.81
N ARG A 13 -3.20 -25.88 17.11
CA ARG A 13 -2.88 -25.48 17.57
C ARG A 13 -2.42 -24.84 17.90
N ARG A 14 -3.05 -25.12 17.70
CA ARG A 14 -2.06 -24.48 18.02
C ARG A 14 -1.91 -23.29 18.76
N ALA A 15 -1.35 -23.48 19.44
CA ALA A 15 -1.05 -22.27 20.13
C ALA A 15 -0.91 -21.12 19.17
N THR A 16 -1.29 -19.93 19.59
CA THR A 16 -1.12 -18.72 18.80
C THR A 16 0.36 -18.50 18.57
N ALA A 17 0.75 -18.32 17.31
CA ALA A 17 2.13 -18.02 17.00
C ALA A 17 2.51 -16.66 17.60
N PRO A 18 3.77 -16.47 18.04
CA PRO A 18 4.18 -15.20 18.62
C PRO A 18 3.93 -14.00 17.72
N ASN A 19 3.87 -14.19 16.39
CA ASN A 19 3.68 -13.13 15.42
C ASN A 19 2.23 -12.96 14.95
N ASP A 20 1.26 -13.62 15.61
CA ASP A 20 -0.14 -13.54 15.15
C ASP A 20 -0.67 -12.11 15.20
N LYS A 21 -0.37 -11.38 16.27
CA LYS A 21 -0.81 -10.00 16.37
C LYS A 21 -0.10 -9.13 15.33
N ALA A 22 1.17 -9.36 15.13
CA ALA A 22 1.93 -8.63 14.14
C ALA A 22 1.41 -8.92 12.74
N LEU A 23 1.09 -10.17 12.45
CA LEU A 23 0.52 -10.55 11.16
C LEU A 23 -0.82 -9.86 10.93
N GLY A 24 -1.68 -9.84 11.94
CA GLY A 24 -2.97 -9.16 11.83
C GLY A 24 -2.80 -7.68 11.55
N ALA A 25 -1.89 -7.02 12.26
CA ALA A 25 -1.61 -5.60 12.05
C ALA A 25 -1.01 -5.35 10.66
N PHE A 26 -0.12 -6.24 10.21
CA PHE A 26 0.49 -6.15 8.88
C PHE A 26 -0.59 -6.22 7.79
N LEU A 27 -1.49 -7.19 7.90
CA LEU A 27 -2.56 -7.36 6.90
C LEU A 27 -3.51 -6.18 6.90
N ALA A 28 -3.82 -5.62 8.07
CA ALA A 28 -4.66 -4.42 8.16
C ALA A 28 -3.98 -3.23 7.48
N ALA A 29 -2.69 -3.04 7.75
CA ALA A 29 -1.94 -1.96 7.11
C ALA A 29 -1.87 -2.16 5.60
N LYS A 30 -1.65 -3.39 5.15
CA LYS A 30 -1.61 -3.70 3.72
C LYS A 30 -2.95 -3.37 3.05
N ARG A 31 -4.07 -3.73 3.68
CA ARG A 31 -5.39 -3.42 3.12
C ARG A 31 -5.59 -1.91 2.98
N ASN A 32 -5.14 -1.14 3.98
CA ASN A 32 -5.23 0.31 3.92
C ASN A 32 -4.40 0.86 2.76
N ILE A 33 -3.19 0.34 2.59
CA ILE A 33 -2.32 0.76 1.49
C ILE A 33 -2.95 0.42 0.15
N ASP A 34 -3.44 -0.82 0.00
CA ASP A 34 -4.07 -1.25 -1.25
C ASP A 34 -5.26 -0.36 -1.59
N HIS A 35 -6.06 0.01 -0.59
CA HIS A 35 -7.21 0.88 -0.79
C HIS A 35 -6.78 2.26 -1.26
N MET A 36 -5.76 2.84 -0.62
CA MET A 36 -5.26 4.15 -0.99
C MET A 36 -4.64 4.14 -2.39
N LEU A 37 -3.90 3.08 -2.73
CA LEU A 37 -3.32 2.95 -4.06
C LEU A 37 -4.41 2.89 -5.13
N ALA A 38 -5.47 2.14 -4.87
CA ALA A 38 -6.59 2.05 -5.82
C ALA A 38 -7.26 3.40 -6.02
N ARG A 39 -7.44 4.16 -4.94
CA ARG A 39 -8.05 5.50 -5.03
C ARG A 39 -7.17 6.46 -5.79
N ILE A 40 -5.88 6.43 -5.54
CA ILE A 40 -4.93 7.29 -6.24
C ILE A 40 -4.88 6.92 -7.72
N GLN A 41 -4.92 5.63 -8.03
CA GLN A 41 -4.92 5.18 -9.42
C GLN A 41 -6.15 5.69 -10.16
N THR A 42 -7.32 5.59 -9.53
CA THR A 42 -8.56 6.09 -10.13
C THR A 42 -8.48 7.59 -10.37
N LEU A 43 -7.94 8.31 -9.39
CA LEU A 43 -7.80 9.76 -9.52
C LEU A 43 -6.83 10.12 -10.65
N SER A 44 -5.72 9.38 -10.75
CA SER A 44 -4.74 9.59 -11.81
C SER A 44 -5.34 9.30 -13.19
N ASP A 45 -6.15 8.25 -13.29
CA ASP A 45 -6.81 7.89 -14.55
C ASP A 45 -7.73 9.01 -15.03
N ASP A 46 -8.25 9.82 -14.13
CA ASP A 46 -9.08 10.98 -14.44
C ASP A 46 -8.27 12.28 -14.47
N HIS A 47 -6.97 12.20 -14.67
CA HIS A 47 -6.07 13.36 -14.73
C HIS A 47 -6.15 14.21 -13.45
N PHE A 48 -6.34 13.55 -12.30
CA PHE A 48 -6.46 14.21 -11.00
C PHE A 48 -7.56 15.26 -10.98
N ASP A 49 -8.68 14.95 -11.67
CA ASP A 49 -9.85 15.84 -11.80
C ASP A 49 -9.52 17.19 -12.42
N THR A 50 -8.45 17.25 -13.20
CA THR A 50 -8.03 18.46 -13.86
C THR A 50 -8.27 18.35 -15.36
N ASP A 51 -8.93 19.35 -15.95
CA ASP A 51 -9.10 19.39 -17.40
C ASP A 51 -7.73 19.63 -18.03
N PRO A 52 -7.23 18.70 -18.88
CA PRO A 52 -5.92 18.89 -19.51
C PRO A 52 -5.76 20.19 -20.29
N ASP A 53 -6.87 20.73 -20.79
CA ASP A 53 -6.83 21.98 -21.54
C ASP A 53 -6.82 23.23 -20.65
N ALA A 54 -6.99 23.03 -19.34
CA ALA A 54 -7.06 24.13 -18.36
C ALA A 54 -6.01 23.99 -17.25
N VAL A 55 -4.94 23.24 -17.51
CA VAL A 55 -3.87 23.05 -16.52
C VAL A 55 -3.13 24.36 -16.28
N HIS A 56 -2.87 24.65 -15.00
CA HIS A 56 -2.05 25.79 -14.61
C HIS A 56 -1.00 25.36 -13.59
N TRP A 57 -0.10 26.28 -13.24
CA TRP A 57 1.04 25.94 -12.39
C TRP A 57 0.65 25.45 -11.00
N GLY A 58 -0.51 25.87 -10.48
CA GLY A 58 -1.02 25.36 -9.22
C GLY A 58 -1.28 23.85 -9.28
N ASP A 59 -1.81 23.38 -10.41
CA ASP A 59 -2.05 21.94 -10.62
C ASP A 59 -0.72 21.19 -10.68
N VAL A 60 0.28 21.75 -11.35
CA VAL A 60 1.61 21.17 -11.42
C VAL A 60 2.21 21.04 -10.02
N GLY A 61 2.06 22.10 -9.21
CA GLY A 61 2.56 22.08 -7.83
C GLY A 61 1.92 20.99 -6.99
N THR A 62 0.62 20.82 -7.14
CA THR A 62 -0.11 19.76 -6.42
C THR A 62 0.42 18.39 -6.82
N LEU A 63 0.57 18.11 -8.10
CA LEU A 63 1.07 16.82 -8.56
C LEU A 63 2.53 16.60 -8.18
N SER A 64 3.34 17.66 -8.19
CA SER A 64 4.73 17.55 -7.74
C SER A 64 4.81 17.17 -6.27
N HIS A 65 3.90 17.71 -5.46
CA HIS A 65 3.81 17.35 -4.05
C HIS A 65 3.46 15.86 -3.87
N TYR A 66 2.43 15.39 -4.58
CA TYR A 66 2.05 13.97 -4.53
C TYR A 66 3.20 13.08 -5.00
N SER A 67 3.87 13.47 -6.06
CA SER A 67 5.00 12.73 -6.58
C SER A 67 6.12 12.62 -5.54
N SER A 68 6.39 13.71 -4.81
CA SER A 68 7.44 13.68 -3.80
C SER A 68 7.09 12.74 -2.65
N LEU A 69 5.81 12.68 -2.24
CA LEU A 69 5.36 11.77 -1.19
C LEU A 69 5.48 10.32 -1.64
N LEU A 70 5.05 10.04 -2.86
CA LEU A 70 5.15 8.69 -3.42
C LEU A 70 6.60 8.27 -3.60
N ARG A 71 7.48 9.21 -3.97
CA ARG A 71 8.90 8.93 -4.11
C ARG A 71 9.52 8.53 -2.79
N GLN A 72 9.12 9.15 -1.68
CA GLN A 72 9.60 8.73 -0.37
C GLN A 72 9.27 7.28 -0.12
N ILE A 73 8.08 6.84 -0.52
CA ILE A 73 7.66 5.46 -0.36
C ILE A 73 8.47 4.52 -1.25
N THR A 74 8.58 4.86 -2.54
CA THR A 74 9.30 3.97 -3.47
C THR A 74 10.78 3.91 -3.15
N ASP A 75 11.38 5.03 -2.77
CA ASP A 75 12.80 5.04 -2.41
C ASP A 75 13.05 4.13 -1.20
N THR A 76 12.17 4.21 -0.20
CA THR A 76 12.29 3.37 1.00
C THR A 76 12.02 1.90 0.67
N ALA A 77 10.92 1.64 -0.05
CA ALA A 77 10.48 0.27 -0.32
C ALA A 77 11.44 -0.48 -1.24
N PHE A 78 12.07 0.24 -2.18
CA PHE A 78 12.96 -0.38 -3.15
C PHE A 78 14.44 -0.06 -2.90
N ASN A 79 14.72 0.60 -1.78
CA ASN A 79 16.09 0.91 -1.38
C ASN A 79 16.80 1.74 -2.45
N GLU A 80 16.15 2.82 -2.87
CA GLU A 80 16.62 3.71 -3.94
C GLU A 80 16.84 5.12 -3.41
N GLY A 81 17.42 5.97 -4.24
CA GLY A 81 17.63 7.38 -3.89
C GLY A 81 18.48 7.51 -2.65
N GLU A 82 18.04 8.35 -1.74
CA GLU A 82 18.76 8.56 -0.46
C GLU A 82 18.72 7.34 0.44
N HIS A 83 17.84 6.38 0.16
CA HIS A 83 17.70 5.16 0.94
C HIS A 83 18.45 3.99 0.33
N ALA A 84 19.19 4.20 -0.74
CA ALA A 84 20.00 3.16 -1.34
C ALA A 84 21.12 2.77 -0.38
N ALA A 85 21.29 1.48 -0.17
CA ALA A 85 22.30 0.97 0.73
C ALA A 85 23.64 0.79 0.02
#